data_93ca63ce0af4a82e0b88bf9607a8000f
#
_entry.id   93ca63ce0af4a82e0b88bf9607a8000f
#
_cell.length_a   1.000
_cell.length_b   1.000
_cell.length_c   1.000
_cell.angle_alpha   90.00
_cell.angle_beta   90.00
_cell.angle_gamma   90.00
#
_symmetry.space_group_name_H-M   'P 1'
#
loop_
_entity.id
_entity.type
_entity.pdbx_description
1 polymer ?
#
loop_
_entity_poly.entity_id
_entity_poly.type
_entity_poly.pdbx_seq_one_letter_code
_entity_poly.pdbx_strand_id
1 'polypeptide(L)'
;MALVAGRVINLYVPIYNKKIVDSLSIPPLYFRWDLVLIYVFFKFLQGGGTGGMGFLNNLRSFLWIKVQQYTTREIQLELFKHLHDLPLRWHLSRKTGEVLRVMDRGTDSIDNLLSYILFSITPTLVDILVAVIYFVAQFNVWFGLIVFSTMVLYIIATIVVTEWRTKFQRRMNLADNEQKARSVDSLLNYETVKYYGAESYEVMSYREAIVNYQKEEFKSLLTLNMLNTIQNVIICSGLTAGSLLAVYMVVDTNKLTVGDYVLFASYIVQLYVPLNWFGTYYRAIQKNFVDMENMFELMRVESDVCDAAGAPELLVRRGGLEFKHVSFGYGPERLVLSNISFKVAPGTTVALVGPSGAGKSTIMRLLFRFYDVNEGAVLVDGQDVRTVTQASLRANIGVVPQDTVLFNNTVRYNIQYGRLEALSADIISAAKNADIHDRILTFPDAYDTQVGERGLRLSGGEKQRIAIARTILKDPAIVLLDEATSALDTNTERNIQSALARVCANRTTLIIAHRLSTIIHADEILVLKEGEIIERGNHEALLAQGGFYASMWQQQLENRNGNGNNNNNDNNAEGNNNPPRPQVNGGSAFGHGHGHGHGHGHL
;
A
#
# COMPACT_ATOMS: atom_id res chain seq x y z
N MET A 1 -15.94 -25.92 -22.05
CA MET A 1 -17.18 -26.71 -22.16
C MET A 1 -18.40 -25.91 -21.68
N ALA A 2 -18.54 -25.52 -20.41
CA ALA A 2 -19.70 -24.78 -19.89
C ALA A 2 -19.98 -23.46 -20.65
N LEU A 3 -18.94 -22.74 -21.06
CA LEU A 3 -19.06 -21.50 -21.84
C LEU A 3 -19.67 -21.78 -23.23
N VAL A 4 -19.17 -22.78 -23.94
CA VAL A 4 -19.68 -23.18 -25.27
C VAL A 4 -21.12 -23.68 -25.16
N ALA A 5 -21.45 -24.53 -24.18
CA ALA A 5 -22.80 -24.97 -23.92
C ALA A 5 -23.76 -23.80 -23.66
N GLY A 6 -23.31 -22.78 -22.91
CA GLY A 6 -24.06 -21.54 -22.69
C GLY A 6 -24.39 -20.79 -23.98
N ARG A 7 -23.45 -20.73 -24.95
CA ARG A 7 -23.71 -20.08 -26.26
C ARG A 7 -24.71 -20.83 -27.11
N VAL A 8 -24.59 -22.16 -27.12
CA VAL A 8 -25.57 -23.02 -27.82
C VAL A 8 -26.98 -22.84 -27.25
N ILE A 9 -27.11 -22.83 -25.91
CA ILE A 9 -28.41 -22.63 -25.26
C ILE A 9 -28.99 -21.25 -25.56
N ASN A 10 -28.12 -20.20 -25.58
CA ASN A 10 -28.55 -18.84 -25.93
C ASN A 10 -29.22 -18.77 -27.32
N LEU A 11 -28.76 -19.58 -28.27
CA LEU A 11 -29.36 -19.68 -29.60
C LEU A 11 -30.70 -20.43 -29.56
N TYR A 12 -30.78 -21.54 -28.80
CA TYR A 12 -31.99 -22.40 -28.81
C TYR A 12 -33.16 -21.79 -28.04
N VAL A 13 -32.96 -20.97 -27.01
CA VAL A 13 -34.06 -20.38 -26.23
C VAL A 13 -35.02 -19.57 -27.08
N PRO A 14 -34.63 -18.61 -27.94
CA PRO A 14 -35.53 -17.90 -28.84
C PRO A 14 -36.18 -18.83 -29.89
N ILE A 15 -35.48 -19.87 -30.37
CA ILE A 15 -36.00 -20.83 -31.33
C ILE A 15 -37.14 -21.65 -30.74
N TYR A 16 -37.01 -22.13 -29.49
CA TYR A 16 -38.12 -22.85 -28.84
C TYR A 16 -39.29 -21.91 -28.50
N ASN A 17 -39.02 -20.65 -28.16
CA ASN A 17 -40.07 -19.64 -28.00
C ASN A 17 -40.86 -19.45 -29.30
N LYS A 18 -40.17 -19.31 -30.45
CA LYS A 18 -40.81 -19.30 -31.77
C LYS A 18 -41.72 -20.51 -31.97
N LYS A 19 -41.21 -21.75 -31.74
CA LYS A 19 -41.99 -22.98 -31.92
C LYS A 19 -43.26 -23.02 -31.06
N ILE A 20 -43.22 -22.48 -29.86
CA ILE A 20 -44.39 -22.35 -28.97
C ILE A 20 -45.41 -21.39 -29.61
N VAL A 21 -44.95 -20.18 -30.03
CA VAL A 21 -45.82 -19.18 -30.64
C VAL A 21 -46.45 -19.71 -31.92
N ASP A 22 -45.69 -20.37 -32.79
CA ASP A 22 -46.20 -20.96 -34.03
C ASP A 22 -47.24 -22.06 -33.73
N SER A 23 -47.03 -22.90 -32.71
CA SER A 23 -48.02 -23.92 -32.32
C SER A 23 -49.34 -23.35 -31.78
N LEU A 24 -49.33 -22.09 -31.33
CA LEU A 24 -50.53 -21.39 -30.86
C LEU A 24 -51.19 -20.50 -31.95
N SER A 25 -50.46 -20.19 -33.04
CA SER A 25 -50.92 -19.27 -34.08
C SER A 25 -51.36 -19.99 -35.35
N ILE A 26 -50.87 -21.21 -35.61
CA ILE A 26 -51.11 -21.96 -36.85
C ILE A 26 -52.03 -23.15 -36.57
N PRO A 27 -53.27 -23.22 -37.16
CA PRO A 27 -54.14 -24.38 -37.01
C PRO A 27 -53.57 -25.63 -37.72
N PRO A 28 -53.82 -26.85 -37.17
CA PRO A 28 -54.61 -27.18 -35.99
C PRO A 28 -53.89 -26.94 -34.68
N LEU A 29 -54.57 -26.34 -33.68
CA LEU A 29 -54.02 -26.01 -32.37
C LEU A 29 -53.87 -27.28 -31.52
N TYR A 30 -52.65 -27.55 -31.05
CA TYR A 30 -52.37 -28.69 -30.17
C TYR A 30 -51.70 -28.20 -28.86
N PHE A 31 -52.05 -28.88 -27.76
CA PHE A 31 -51.37 -28.61 -26.48
C PHE A 31 -49.98 -29.28 -26.45
N ARG A 32 -48.98 -28.51 -26.83
CA ARG A 32 -47.56 -28.91 -26.92
C ARG A 32 -46.82 -28.61 -25.62
N TRP A 33 -47.16 -29.34 -24.55
CA TRP A 33 -46.49 -29.20 -23.24
C TRP A 33 -45.02 -29.53 -23.32
N ASP A 34 -44.60 -30.43 -24.21
CA ASP A 34 -43.22 -30.82 -24.48
C ASP A 34 -42.35 -29.60 -24.83
N LEU A 35 -42.80 -28.73 -25.73
CA LEU A 35 -42.06 -27.54 -26.11
C LEU A 35 -41.90 -26.55 -24.94
N VAL A 36 -42.95 -26.44 -24.13
CA VAL A 36 -42.94 -25.54 -22.97
C VAL A 36 -41.93 -26.03 -21.93
N LEU A 37 -41.88 -27.31 -21.61
CA LEU A 37 -40.92 -27.88 -20.66
C LEU A 37 -39.48 -27.72 -21.15
N ILE A 38 -39.22 -28.00 -22.44
CA ILE A 38 -37.89 -27.80 -23.03
C ILE A 38 -37.46 -26.33 -22.96
N TYR A 39 -38.37 -25.41 -23.31
CA TYR A 39 -38.10 -23.98 -23.25
C TYR A 39 -37.76 -23.52 -21.83
N VAL A 40 -38.56 -23.94 -20.83
CA VAL A 40 -38.33 -23.62 -19.42
C VAL A 40 -37.01 -24.21 -18.91
N PHE A 41 -36.68 -25.44 -19.32
CA PHE A 41 -35.41 -26.08 -18.98
C PHE A 41 -34.23 -25.30 -19.57
N PHE A 42 -34.27 -24.93 -20.84
CA PHE A 42 -33.23 -24.10 -21.44
C PHE A 42 -33.16 -22.71 -20.80
N LYS A 43 -34.29 -22.14 -20.43
CA LYS A 43 -34.35 -20.87 -19.71
C LYS A 43 -33.74 -20.96 -18.31
N PHE A 44 -33.93 -22.08 -17.61
CA PHE A 44 -33.24 -22.37 -16.32
C PHE A 44 -31.72 -22.47 -16.51
N LEU A 45 -31.26 -23.14 -17.55
CA LEU A 45 -29.82 -23.25 -17.83
C LEU A 45 -29.22 -21.89 -18.25
N GLN A 46 -29.92 -21.08 -19.03
CA GLN A 46 -29.54 -19.75 -19.49
C GLN A 46 -29.55 -18.74 -18.33
N GLY A 47 -30.55 -18.83 -17.44
CA GLY A 47 -30.86 -17.84 -16.41
C GLY A 47 -31.98 -16.91 -16.81
N GLY A 48 -32.99 -16.79 -15.96
CA GLY A 48 -34.27 -16.11 -16.22
C GLY A 48 -34.14 -14.61 -16.52
N GLY A 49 -33.88 -14.25 -17.73
CA GLY A 49 -34.20 -12.92 -18.31
C GLY A 49 -33.30 -11.73 -17.97
N THR A 50 -32.59 -11.71 -16.89
CA THR A 50 -31.72 -10.59 -16.51
C THR A 50 -30.29 -11.09 -16.17
N GLY A 51 -29.49 -11.17 -17.22
CA GLY A 51 -28.04 -11.14 -17.15
C GLY A 51 -27.33 -11.92 -16.03
N GLY A 52 -27.09 -13.22 -16.21
CA GLY A 52 -26.00 -13.84 -15.51
C GLY A 52 -26.31 -14.81 -14.36
N MET A 53 -27.56 -15.05 -14.00
CA MET A 53 -27.94 -15.95 -12.91
C MET A 53 -28.28 -17.39 -13.36
N GLY A 54 -27.92 -17.80 -14.58
CA GLY A 54 -28.16 -19.16 -15.08
C GLY A 54 -27.28 -20.22 -14.44
N PHE A 55 -27.81 -21.46 -14.41
CA PHE A 55 -27.07 -22.60 -13.88
C PHE A 55 -25.68 -22.74 -14.51
N LEU A 56 -25.57 -22.61 -15.83
CA LEU A 56 -24.28 -22.72 -16.54
C LEU A 56 -23.31 -21.61 -16.18
N ASN A 57 -23.81 -20.39 -15.98
CA ASN A 57 -22.97 -19.28 -15.57
C ASN A 57 -22.46 -19.46 -14.13
N ASN A 58 -23.31 -19.94 -13.23
CA ASN A 58 -22.92 -20.25 -11.85
C ASN A 58 -21.92 -21.42 -11.80
N LEU A 59 -22.15 -22.47 -12.59
CA LEU A 59 -21.22 -23.59 -12.71
C LEU A 59 -19.86 -23.13 -13.22
N ARG A 60 -19.84 -22.28 -14.25
CA ARG A 60 -18.60 -21.69 -14.77
C ARG A 60 -17.89 -20.88 -13.70
N SER A 61 -18.62 -20.01 -12.99
CA SER A 61 -18.05 -19.18 -11.92
C SER A 61 -17.47 -20.04 -10.79
N PHE A 62 -18.19 -21.08 -10.39
CA PHE A 62 -17.71 -22.04 -9.39
C PHE A 62 -16.39 -22.73 -9.81
N LEU A 63 -16.30 -23.16 -11.05
CA LEU A 63 -15.07 -23.79 -11.57
C LEU A 63 -13.92 -22.79 -11.66
N TRP A 64 -14.22 -21.50 -11.94
CA TRP A 64 -13.22 -20.44 -12.06
C TRP A 64 -12.63 -20.00 -10.73
N ILE A 65 -13.36 -20.09 -9.62
CA ILE A 65 -12.91 -19.62 -8.29
C ILE A 65 -11.54 -20.21 -7.92
N LYS A 66 -11.33 -21.50 -8.10
CA LYS A 66 -10.06 -22.15 -7.73
C LYS A 66 -8.88 -21.66 -8.59
N VAL A 67 -9.13 -21.42 -9.88
CA VAL A 67 -8.10 -20.90 -10.79
C VAL A 67 -7.73 -19.48 -10.35
N GLN A 68 -8.71 -18.63 -10.13
CA GLN A 68 -8.52 -17.27 -9.66
C GLN A 68 -7.74 -17.23 -8.34
N GLN A 69 -8.18 -17.98 -7.34
CA GLN A 69 -7.49 -18.03 -6.03
C GLN A 69 -6.03 -18.48 -6.15
N TYR A 70 -5.75 -19.46 -7.02
CA TYR A 70 -4.39 -19.92 -7.25
C TYR A 70 -3.54 -18.82 -7.90
N THR A 71 -4.02 -18.22 -8.99
CA THR A 71 -3.29 -17.17 -9.72
C THR A 71 -3.01 -15.97 -8.82
N THR A 72 -4.03 -15.47 -8.11
CA THR A 72 -3.90 -14.35 -7.17
C THR A 72 -2.83 -14.64 -6.12
N ARG A 73 -2.87 -15.83 -5.50
CA ARG A 73 -1.90 -16.21 -4.47
C ARG A 73 -0.47 -16.24 -4.98
N GLU A 74 -0.23 -16.91 -6.12
CA GLU A 74 1.13 -17.04 -6.66
C GLU A 74 1.71 -15.68 -7.03
N ILE A 75 0.92 -14.84 -7.70
CA ILE A 75 1.38 -13.48 -8.09
C ILE A 75 1.66 -12.61 -6.86
N GLN A 76 0.77 -12.64 -5.85
CA GLN A 76 0.98 -11.87 -4.62
C GLN A 76 2.22 -12.32 -3.85
N LEU A 77 2.46 -13.62 -3.76
CA LEU A 77 3.65 -14.16 -3.09
C LEU A 77 4.93 -13.78 -3.81
N GLU A 78 4.96 -13.92 -5.15
CA GLU A 78 6.12 -13.56 -5.95
C GLU A 78 6.43 -12.05 -5.87
N LEU A 79 5.40 -11.22 -5.99
CA LEU A 79 5.54 -9.77 -5.87
C LEU A 79 5.98 -9.37 -4.45
N PHE A 80 5.41 -9.98 -3.41
CA PHE A 80 5.78 -9.70 -2.03
C PHE A 80 7.24 -10.09 -1.75
N LYS A 81 7.69 -11.23 -2.27
CA LYS A 81 9.09 -11.64 -2.21
C LYS A 81 9.98 -10.62 -2.92
N HIS A 82 9.63 -10.25 -4.15
CA HIS A 82 10.37 -9.25 -4.92
C HIS A 82 10.51 -7.93 -4.16
N LEU A 83 9.44 -7.45 -3.53
CA LEU A 83 9.48 -6.23 -2.71
C LEU A 83 10.48 -6.32 -1.55
N HIS A 84 10.62 -7.50 -0.92
CA HIS A 84 11.62 -7.70 0.13
C HIS A 84 13.06 -7.79 -0.39
N ASP A 85 13.25 -8.16 -1.65
CA ASP A 85 14.55 -8.23 -2.30
C ASP A 85 15.03 -6.86 -2.81
N LEU A 86 14.15 -5.85 -2.85
CA LEU A 86 14.48 -4.49 -3.29
C LEU A 86 15.36 -3.75 -2.27
N PRO A 87 16.30 -2.87 -2.72
CA PRO A 87 17.24 -2.18 -1.85
C PRO A 87 16.56 -1.14 -0.97
N LEU A 88 17.18 -0.83 0.18
CA LEU A 88 16.68 0.18 1.13
C LEU A 88 16.44 1.55 0.47
N ARG A 89 17.28 1.96 -0.47
CA ARG A 89 17.14 3.21 -1.23
C ARG A 89 15.77 3.32 -1.88
N TRP A 90 15.29 2.23 -2.49
CA TRP A 90 13.99 2.18 -3.14
C TRP A 90 12.85 2.37 -2.12
N HIS A 91 12.91 1.68 -0.98
CA HIS A 91 11.90 1.80 0.09
C HIS A 91 11.84 3.20 0.70
N LEU A 92 12.99 3.88 0.84
CA LEU A 92 13.04 5.24 1.36
C LEU A 92 12.52 6.28 0.37
N SER A 93 12.58 6.01 -0.94
CA SER A 93 12.13 6.93 -2.00
C SER A 93 10.63 6.85 -2.28
N ARG A 94 9.93 5.82 -1.78
CA ARG A 94 8.53 5.56 -2.08
C ARG A 94 7.67 5.44 -0.83
N LYS A 95 6.38 5.82 -0.96
CA LYS A 95 5.41 5.65 0.13
C LYS A 95 4.90 4.21 0.14
N THR A 96 5.07 3.51 1.24
CA THR A 96 4.64 2.10 1.40
C THR A 96 3.18 1.87 1.01
N GLY A 97 2.27 2.78 1.38
CA GLY A 97 0.86 2.67 1.01
C GLY A 97 0.58 2.82 -0.49
N GLU A 98 1.45 3.48 -1.25
CA GLU A 98 1.37 3.56 -2.71
C GLU A 98 1.79 2.24 -3.36
N VAL A 99 2.89 1.66 -2.88
CA VAL A 99 3.40 0.36 -3.34
C VAL A 99 2.39 -0.75 -3.09
N LEU A 100 1.80 -0.82 -1.89
CA LEU A 100 0.76 -1.80 -1.56
C LEU A 100 -0.47 -1.65 -2.46
N ARG A 101 -0.89 -0.42 -2.77
CA ARG A 101 -2.00 -0.19 -3.71
C ARG A 101 -1.69 -0.64 -5.14
N VAL A 102 -0.45 -0.49 -5.59
CA VAL A 102 -0.03 -1.00 -6.91
C VAL A 102 -0.06 -2.53 -6.92
N MET A 103 0.41 -3.16 -5.85
CA MET A 103 0.36 -4.61 -5.68
C MET A 103 -1.08 -5.14 -5.72
N ASP A 104 -1.98 -4.61 -4.89
CA ASP A 104 -3.36 -5.08 -4.80
C ASP A 104 -4.11 -4.86 -6.12
N ARG A 105 -4.05 -3.64 -6.69
CA ARG A 105 -4.73 -3.31 -7.95
C ARG A 105 -4.15 -4.09 -9.13
N GLY A 106 -2.85 -4.27 -9.19
CA GLY A 106 -2.19 -5.01 -10.27
C GLY A 106 -2.60 -6.48 -10.28
N THR A 107 -2.63 -7.10 -9.11
CA THR A 107 -3.07 -8.51 -8.97
C THR A 107 -4.54 -8.68 -9.34
N ASP A 108 -5.44 -7.82 -8.80
CA ASP A 108 -6.86 -7.83 -9.13
C ASP A 108 -7.10 -7.57 -10.63
N SER A 109 -6.25 -6.77 -11.26
CA SER A 109 -6.37 -6.40 -12.66
C SER A 109 -6.14 -7.57 -13.61
N ILE A 110 -5.25 -8.50 -13.28
CA ILE A 110 -5.03 -9.71 -14.08
C ILE A 110 -6.29 -10.58 -14.11
N ASP A 111 -6.87 -10.83 -12.94
CA ASP A 111 -8.08 -11.65 -12.82
C ASP A 111 -9.28 -10.99 -13.49
N ASN A 112 -9.46 -9.70 -13.28
CA ASN A 112 -10.53 -8.92 -13.90
C ASN A 112 -10.40 -8.88 -15.42
N LEU A 113 -9.18 -8.70 -15.94
CA LEU A 113 -8.91 -8.63 -17.37
C LEU A 113 -9.25 -9.96 -18.05
N LEU A 114 -8.78 -11.09 -17.49
CA LEU A 114 -9.11 -12.42 -17.97
C LEU A 114 -10.63 -12.66 -17.92
N SER A 115 -11.28 -12.29 -16.83
CA SER A 115 -12.73 -12.46 -16.66
C SER A 115 -13.53 -11.63 -17.66
N TYR A 116 -13.16 -10.37 -17.90
CA TYR A 116 -13.87 -9.52 -18.89
C TYR A 116 -13.66 -10.00 -20.32
N ILE A 117 -12.44 -10.38 -20.68
CA ILE A 117 -12.15 -10.86 -22.05
C ILE A 117 -12.83 -12.21 -22.30
N LEU A 118 -12.56 -13.22 -21.43
CA LEU A 118 -13.01 -14.58 -21.67
C LEU A 118 -14.51 -14.77 -21.42
N PHE A 119 -15.10 -14.07 -20.44
CA PHE A 119 -16.46 -14.35 -19.99
C PHE A 119 -17.50 -13.28 -20.33
N SER A 120 -17.04 -12.12 -20.83
CA SER A 120 -17.97 -11.04 -21.19
C SER A 120 -17.83 -10.65 -22.67
N ILE A 121 -16.66 -10.20 -23.10
CA ILE A 121 -16.47 -9.68 -24.47
C ILE A 121 -16.49 -10.80 -25.50
N THR A 122 -15.64 -11.80 -25.38
CA THR A 122 -15.56 -12.91 -26.33
C THR A 122 -16.89 -13.61 -26.55
N PRO A 123 -17.68 -13.99 -25.52
CA PRO A 123 -18.99 -14.56 -25.70
C PRO A 123 -19.98 -13.63 -26.39
N THR A 124 -19.93 -12.33 -26.09
CA THR A 124 -20.82 -11.35 -26.72
C THR A 124 -20.55 -11.22 -28.23
N LEU A 125 -19.26 -11.17 -28.62
CA LEU A 125 -18.88 -11.13 -30.03
C LEU A 125 -19.28 -12.42 -30.77
N VAL A 126 -19.13 -13.58 -30.12
CA VAL A 126 -19.58 -14.87 -30.67
C VAL A 126 -21.09 -14.89 -30.82
N ASP A 127 -21.86 -14.41 -29.84
CA ASP A 127 -23.33 -14.35 -29.92
C ASP A 127 -23.79 -13.45 -31.07
N ILE A 128 -23.15 -12.30 -31.32
CA ILE A 128 -23.44 -11.41 -32.44
C ILE A 128 -23.15 -12.13 -33.76
N LEU A 129 -22.01 -12.76 -33.90
CA LEU A 129 -21.63 -13.49 -35.12
C LEU A 129 -22.63 -14.61 -35.42
N VAL A 130 -22.96 -15.43 -34.42
CA VAL A 130 -23.94 -16.52 -34.51
C VAL A 130 -25.33 -15.96 -34.91
N ALA A 131 -25.75 -14.83 -34.32
CA ALA A 131 -27.01 -14.18 -34.67
C ALA A 131 -27.05 -13.74 -36.13
N VAL A 132 -26.01 -13.05 -36.62
CA VAL A 132 -25.93 -12.61 -38.01
C VAL A 132 -26.02 -13.80 -38.98
N ILE A 133 -25.21 -14.85 -38.71
CA ILE A 133 -25.23 -16.07 -39.54
C ILE A 133 -26.62 -16.71 -39.52
N TYR A 134 -27.25 -16.82 -38.35
CA TYR A 134 -28.57 -17.41 -38.22
C TYR A 134 -29.65 -16.63 -39.00
N PHE A 135 -29.68 -15.30 -38.88
CA PHE A 135 -30.66 -14.48 -39.59
C PHE A 135 -30.46 -14.46 -41.11
N VAL A 136 -29.19 -14.48 -41.57
CA VAL A 136 -28.90 -14.63 -43.00
C VAL A 136 -29.37 -15.98 -43.54
N ALA A 137 -29.11 -17.07 -42.80
CA ALA A 137 -29.41 -18.44 -43.26
C ALA A 137 -30.90 -18.80 -43.19
N GLN A 138 -31.62 -18.33 -42.16
CA GLN A 138 -32.98 -18.77 -41.88
C GLN A 138 -34.07 -17.76 -42.36
N PHE A 139 -33.72 -16.47 -42.47
CA PHE A 139 -34.65 -15.42 -42.83
C PHE A 139 -34.31 -14.84 -44.21
N ASN A 140 -33.46 -13.83 -44.24
CA ASN A 140 -33.02 -13.16 -45.47
C ASN A 140 -31.75 -12.36 -45.16
N VAL A 141 -30.95 -12.09 -46.19
CA VAL A 141 -29.72 -11.28 -46.11
C VAL A 141 -30.01 -9.90 -45.48
N TRP A 142 -31.18 -9.29 -45.74
CA TRP A 142 -31.58 -8.00 -45.19
C TRP A 142 -31.68 -8.00 -43.65
N PHE A 143 -32.18 -9.07 -43.04
CA PHE A 143 -32.21 -9.20 -41.58
C PHE A 143 -30.81 -9.27 -40.99
N GLY A 144 -29.94 -10.08 -41.59
CA GLY A 144 -28.54 -10.16 -41.19
C GLY A 144 -27.85 -8.80 -41.29
N LEU A 145 -28.11 -8.04 -42.37
CA LEU A 145 -27.57 -6.69 -42.56
C LEU A 145 -28.06 -5.71 -41.49
N ILE A 146 -29.35 -5.72 -41.16
CA ILE A 146 -29.95 -4.87 -40.10
C ILE A 146 -29.28 -5.19 -38.75
N VAL A 147 -29.20 -6.47 -38.37
CA VAL A 147 -28.59 -6.88 -37.12
C VAL A 147 -27.11 -6.49 -37.11
N PHE A 148 -26.34 -6.81 -38.15
CA PHE A 148 -24.95 -6.48 -38.25
C PHE A 148 -24.69 -4.97 -38.16
N SER A 149 -25.37 -4.16 -38.97
CA SER A 149 -25.20 -2.71 -38.98
C SER A 149 -25.59 -2.06 -37.65
N THR A 150 -26.66 -2.51 -37.02
CA THR A 150 -27.08 -2.03 -35.69
C THR A 150 -26.00 -2.34 -34.62
N MET A 151 -25.49 -3.57 -34.61
CA MET A 151 -24.48 -3.99 -33.63
C MET A 151 -23.14 -3.28 -33.84
N VAL A 152 -22.68 -3.15 -35.09
CA VAL A 152 -21.45 -2.41 -35.43
C VAL A 152 -21.59 -0.92 -35.07
N LEU A 153 -22.70 -0.28 -35.43
CA LEU A 153 -22.95 1.12 -35.09
C LEU A 153 -22.99 1.33 -33.57
N TYR A 154 -23.63 0.40 -32.85
CA TYR A 154 -23.65 0.40 -31.38
C TYR A 154 -22.26 0.35 -30.78
N ILE A 155 -21.42 -0.58 -31.24
CA ILE A 155 -20.04 -0.75 -30.72
C ILE A 155 -19.20 0.51 -31.03
N ILE A 156 -19.27 1.03 -32.25
CA ILE A 156 -18.53 2.24 -32.65
C ILE A 156 -18.97 3.44 -31.82
N ALA A 157 -20.30 3.67 -31.69
CA ALA A 157 -20.83 4.76 -30.87
C ALA A 157 -20.40 4.61 -29.40
N THR A 158 -20.42 3.40 -28.86
CA THR A 158 -19.98 3.12 -27.50
C THR A 158 -18.51 3.46 -27.28
N ILE A 159 -17.63 3.05 -28.20
CA ILE A 159 -16.18 3.33 -28.09
C ILE A 159 -15.93 4.85 -28.17
N VAL A 160 -16.44 5.51 -29.20
CA VAL A 160 -16.23 6.94 -29.45
C VAL A 160 -16.73 7.80 -28.29
N VAL A 161 -17.97 7.56 -27.84
CA VAL A 161 -18.55 8.34 -26.73
C VAL A 161 -17.85 8.01 -25.39
N THR A 162 -17.43 6.75 -25.19
CA THR A 162 -16.69 6.36 -23.98
C THR A 162 -15.32 7.03 -23.91
N GLU A 163 -14.59 7.12 -25.02
CA GLU A 163 -13.30 7.84 -25.06
C GLU A 163 -13.49 9.33 -24.77
N TRP A 164 -14.47 9.96 -25.40
CA TRP A 164 -14.82 11.36 -25.12
C TRP A 164 -15.17 11.58 -23.64
N ARG A 165 -15.96 10.69 -23.04
CA ARG A 165 -16.37 10.71 -21.65
C ARG A 165 -15.19 10.54 -20.67
N THR A 166 -14.14 9.83 -21.06
CA THR A 166 -12.96 9.55 -20.22
C THR A 166 -12.30 10.85 -19.72
N LYS A 167 -12.35 11.94 -20.47
CA LYS A 167 -11.84 13.26 -20.04
C LYS A 167 -12.58 13.78 -18.80
N PHE A 168 -13.90 13.67 -18.77
CA PHE A 168 -14.74 14.11 -17.64
C PHE A 168 -14.56 13.19 -16.44
N GLN A 169 -14.46 11.89 -16.67
CA GLN A 169 -14.20 10.90 -15.64
C GLN A 169 -12.85 11.13 -14.95
N ARG A 170 -11.80 11.48 -15.70
CA ARG A 170 -10.48 11.80 -15.14
C ARG A 170 -10.54 13.05 -14.25
N ARG A 171 -11.25 14.11 -14.68
CA ARG A 171 -11.42 15.33 -13.87
C ARG A 171 -12.18 15.05 -12.58
N MET A 172 -13.25 14.27 -12.65
CA MET A 172 -13.99 13.82 -11.48
C MET A 172 -13.10 13.03 -10.50
N ASN A 173 -12.30 12.08 -11.00
CA ASN A 173 -11.40 11.30 -10.16
C ASN A 173 -10.30 12.16 -9.51
N LEU A 174 -9.80 13.18 -10.19
CA LEU A 174 -8.83 14.13 -9.61
C LEU A 174 -9.47 14.94 -8.48
N ALA A 175 -10.67 15.45 -8.68
CA ALA A 175 -11.41 16.19 -7.66
C ALA A 175 -11.80 15.29 -6.45
N ASP A 176 -12.15 14.02 -6.67
CA ASP A 176 -12.40 13.03 -5.63
C ASP A 176 -11.14 12.76 -4.79
N ASN A 177 -9.99 12.61 -5.45
CA ASN A 177 -8.71 12.42 -4.77
C ASN A 177 -8.33 13.64 -3.94
N GLU A 178 -8.55 14.87 -4.45
CA GLU A 178 -8.29 16.11 -3.71
C GLU A 178 -9.19 16.22 -2.47
N GLN A 179 -10.49 15.95 -2.62
CA GLN A 179 -11.44 15.92 -1.51
C GLN A 179 -11.01 14.92 -0.43
N LYS A 180 -10.66 13.69 -0.82
CA LYS A 180 -10.19 12.65 0.11
C LYS A 180 -8.88 13.00 0.78
N ALA A 181 -7.93 13.59 0.04
CA ALA A 181 -6.66 14.02 0.61
C ALA A 181 -6.86 15.08 1.70
N ARG A 182 -7.73 16.08 1.48
CA ARG A 182 -8.04 17.11 2.48
C ARG A 182 -8.65 16.52 3.75
N SER A 183 -9.61 15.60 3.61
CA SER A 183 -10.23 14.97 4.79
C SER A 183 -9.24 14.13 5.60
N VAL A 184 -8.37 13.38 4.92
CA VAL A 184 -7.33 12.57 5.57
C VAL A 184 -6.31 13.46 6.28
N ASP A 185 -5.85 14.53 5.62
CA ASP A 185 -4.86 15.45 6.17
C ASP A 185 -5.38 16.17 7.42
N SER A 186 -6.61 16.68 7.38
CA SER A 186 -7.27 17.32 8.52
C SER A 186 -7.44 16.36 9.71
N LEU A 187 -7.81 15.09 9.47
CA LEU A 187 -7.99 14.10 10.53
C LEU A 187 -6.67 13.56 11.08
N LEU A 188 -5.63 13.44 10.26
CA LEU A 188 -4.29 13.08 10.73
C LEU A 188 -3.69 14.16 11.63
N ASN A 189 -4.00 15.42 11.36
CA ASN A 189 -3.56 16.58 12.14
C ASN A 189 -4.62 17.06 13.14
N TYR A 190 -5.48 16.15 13.62
CA TYR A 190 -6.62 16.50 14.48
C TYR A 190 -6.23 17.36 15.68
N GLU A 191 -5.16 17.00 16.39
CA GLU A 191 -4.68 17.77 17.55
C GLU A 191 -4.31 19.21 17.15
N THR A 192 -3.61 19.37 16.02
CA THR A 192 -3.23 20.69 15.51
C THR A 192 -4.47 21.53 15.20
N VAL A 193 -5.48 20.96 14.53
CA VAL A 193 -6.75 21.65 14.25
C VAL A 193 -7.41 22.12 15.56
N LYS A 194 -7.39 21.28 16.60
CA LYS A 194 -7.93 21.62 17.92
C LYS A 194 -7.10 22.68 18.64
N TYR A 195 -5.78 22.62 18.58
CA TYR A 195 -4.90 23.63 19.23
C TYR A 195 -5.11 25.03 18.68
N TYR A 196 -5.47 25.16 17.40
CA TYR A 196 -5.70 26.46 16.76
C TYR A 196 -7.19 26.82 16.66
N GLY A 197 -8.13 25.98 17.10
CA GLY A 197 -9.57 26.23 17.00
C GLY A 197 -10.08 26.39 15.56
N ALA A 198 -9.43 25.69 14.60
CA ALA A 198 -9.63 25.89 13.18
C ALA A 198 -10.70 24.96 12.55
N GLU A 199 -11.58 24.32 13.36
CA GLU A 199 -12.56 23.36 12.86
C GLU A 199 -13.49 23.94 11.81
N SER A 200 -13.96 25.17 12.02
CA SER A 200 -14.86 25.84 11.07
C SER A 200 -14.18 26.09 9.71
N TYR A 201 -12.90 26.40 9.72
CA TYR A 201 -12.09 26.58 8.50
C TYR A 201 -11.92 25.25 7.76
N GLU A 202 -11.59 24.16 8.47
CA GLU A 202 -11.45 22.84 7.89
C GLU A 202 -12.76 22.36 7.26
N VAL A 203 -13.90 22.53 7.95
CA VAL A 203 -15.23 22.19 7.41
C VAL A 203 -15.54 23.00 6.15
N MET A 204 -15.21 24.29 6.14
CA MET A 204 -15.43 25.15 4.96
C MET A 204 -14.55 24.73 3.78
N SER A 205 -13.27 24.50 4.02
CA SER A 205 -12.31 24.00 3.02
C SER A 205 -12.72 22.66 2.43
N TYR A 206 -13.18 21.74 3.28
CA TYR A 206 -13.70 20.45 2.84
C TYR A 206 -14.99 20.60 2.01
N ARG A 207 -15.90 21.51 2.41
CA ARG A 207 -17.10 21.84 1.65
C ARG A 207 -16.78 22.34 0.23
N GLU A 208 -15.78 23.20 0.08
CA GLU A 208 -15.33 23.67 -1.22
C GLU A 208 -14.82 22.54 -2.11
N ALA A 209 -14.06 21.62 -1.54
CA ALA A 209 -13.59 20.43 -2.25
C ALA A 209 -14.75 19.52 -2.70
N ILE A 210 -15.77 19.31 -1.83
CA ILE A 210 -17.00 18.57 -2.18
C ILE A 210 -17.74 19.25 -3.35
N VAL A 211 -17.94 20.56 -3.28
CA VAL A 211 -18.64 21.31 -4.35
C VAL A 211 -17.89 21.21 -5.68
N ASN A 212 -16.55 21.26 -5.66
CA ASN A 212 -15.74 21.06 -6.86
C ASN A 212 -15.89 19.64 -7.42
N TYR A 213 -15.84 18.61 -6.57
CA TYR A 213 -16.08 17.21 -6.96
C TYR A 213 -17.48 17.06 -7.58
N GLN A 214 -18.54 17.58 -6.96
CA GLN A 214 -19.91 17.49 -7.46
C GLN A 214 -20.10 18.16 -8.84
N LYS A 215 -19.41 19.26 -9.12
CA LYS A 215 -19.41 19.89 -10.45
C LYS A 215 -18.86 18.97 -11.54
N GLU A 216 -17.75 18.29 -11.27
CA GLU A 216 -17.15 17.37 -12.23
C GLU A 216 -17.91 16.03 -12.30
N GLU A 217 -18.47 15.56 -11.18
CA GLU A 217 -19.36 14.40 -11.11
C GLU A 217 -20.60 14.61 -11.98
N PHE A 218 -21.27 15.77 -11.88
CA PHE A 218 -22.43 16.09 -12.69
C PHE A 218 -22.12 15.98 -14.19
N LYS A 219 -20.99 16.52 -14.67
CA LYS A 219 -20.57 16.41 -16.07
C LYS A 219 -20.32 14.95 -16.46
N SER A 220 -19.71 14.17 -15.59
CA SER A 220 -19.44 12.74 -15.82
C SER A 220 -20.74 11.93 -15.92
N LEU A 221 -21.72 12.19 -15.05
CA LEU A 221 -23.02 11.54 -15.07
C LEU A 221 -23.87 11.96 -16.28
N LEU A 222 -23.84 13.24 -16.65
CA LEU A 222 -24.53 13.73 -17.85
C LEU A 222 -24.01 13.04 -19.11
N THR A 223 -22.69 12.89 -19.25
CA THR A 223 -22.09 12.19 -20.41
C THR A 223 -22.40 10.69 -20.40
N LEU A 224 -22.58 10.06 -19.22
CA LEU A 224 -23.07 8.68 -19.13
C LEU A 224 -24.51 8.54 -19.63
N ASN A 225 -25.39 9.42 -19.19
CA ASN A 225 -26.79 9.43 -19.63
C ASN A 225 -26.90 9.67 -21.14
N MET A 226 -26.05 10.54 -21.69
CA MET A 226 -25.96 10.76 -23.13
C MET A 226 -25.54 9.49 -23.89
N LEU A 227 -24.53 8.76 -23.38
CA LEU A 227 -24.14 7.46 -23.95
C LEU A 227 -25.31 6.48 -23.97
N ASN A 228 -25.98 6.31 -22.82
CA ASN A 228 -27.12 5.40 -22.71
C ASN A 228 -28.27 5.79 -23.68
N THR A 229 -28.52 7.08 -23.85
CA THR A 229 -29.56 7.58 -24.79
C THR A 229 -29.19 7.26 -26.25
N ILE A 230 -27.94 7.53 -26.65
CA ILE A 230 -27.45 7.20 -28.00
C ILE A 230 -27.56 5.69 -28.26
N GLN A 231 -27.14 4.87 -27.32
CA GLN A 231 -27.25 3.42 -27.41
C GLN A 231 -28.70 2.96 -27.57
N ASN A 232 -29.64 3.51 -26.78
CA ASN A 232 -31.04 3.19 -26.89
C ASN A 232 -31.62 3.60 -28.24
N VAL A 233 -31.28 4.77 -28.78
CA VAL A 233 -31.73 5.22 -30.10
C VAL A 233 -31.27 4.26 -31.19
N ILE A 234 -30.02 3.80 -31.15
CA ILE A 234 -29.47 2.86 -32.14
C ILE A 234 -30.22 1.53 -32.08
N ILE A 235 -30.44 0.96 -30.89
CA ILE A 235 -31.15 -0.31 -30.73
C ILE A 235 -32.61 -0.19 -31.15
N CYS A 236 -33.32 0.87 -30.72
CA CYS A 236 -34.69 1.11 -31.10
C CYS A 236 -34.84 1.29 -32.63
N SER A 237 -33.92 1.97 -33.31
CA SER A 237 -33.93 2.11 -34.76
C SER A 237 -33.74 0.76 -35.47
N GLY A 238 -32.79 -0.07 -34.99
CA GLY A 238 -32.61 -1.42 -35.53
C GLY A 238 -33.79 -2.34 -35.30
N LEU A 239 -34.38 -2.29 -34.09
CA LEU A 239 -35.58 -3.05 -33.76
C LEU A 239 -36.78 -2.60 -34.62
N THR A 240 -36.95 -1.30 -34.81
CA THR A 240 -38.04 -0.75 -35.66
C THR A 240 -37.87 -1.20 -37.11
N ALA A 241 -36.67 -1.02 -37.68
CA ALA A 241 -36.42 -1.41 -39.08
C ALA A 241 -36.63 -2.92 -39.30
N GLY A 242 -36.10 -3.76 -38.41
CA GLY A 242 -36.28 -5.21 -38.52
C GLY A 242 -37.72 -5.67 -38.24
N SER A 243 -38.43 -5.02 -37.31
CA SER A 243 -39.83 -5.32 -37.02
C SER A 243 -40.75 -4.96 -38.22
N LEU A 244 -40.52 -3.80 -38.85
CA LEU A 244 -41.26 -3.42 -40.04
C LEU A 244 -41.01 -4.41 -41.19
N LEU A 245 -39.78 -4.81 -41.41
CA LEU A 245 -39.42 -5.81 -42.41
C LEU A 245 -40.07 -7.17 -42.10
N ALA A 246 -40.07 -7.60 -40.84
CA ALA A 246 -40.68 -8.86 -40.43
C ALA A 246 -42.18 -8.85 -40.63
N VAL A 247 -42.90 -7.78 -40.23
CA VAL A 247 -44.34 -7.64 -40.42
C VAL A 247 -44.68 -7.63 -41.90
N TYR A 248 -43.94 -6.88 -42.73
CA TYR A 248 -44.11 -6.90 -44.19
C TYR A 248 -43.95 -8.33 -44.74
N MET A 249 -42.93 -9.08 -44.32
CA MET A 249 -42.70 -10.44 -44.81
C MET A 249 -43.74 -11.46 -44.28
N VAL A 250 -44.33 -11.23 -43.12
CA VAL A 250 -45.41 -12.06 -42.58
C VAL A 250 -46.75 -11.82 -43.31
N VAL A 251 -47.12 -10.54 -43.53
CA VAL A 251 -48.44 -10.15 -44.04
C VAL A 251 -48.50 -10.21 -45.57
N ASP A 252 -47.56 -9.55 -46.25
CA ASP A 252 -47.62 -9.37 -47.70
C ASP A 252 -47.03 -10.53 -48.48
N THR A 253 -45.93 -11.14 -47.99
CA THR A 253 -45.26 -12.21 -48.74
C THR A 253 -45.50 -13.61 -48.21
N ASN A 254 -46.08 -13.77 -47.03
CA ASN A 254 -46.35 -15.05 -46.35
C ASN A 254 -45.10 -15.95 -46.24
N LYS A 255 -43.90 -15.35 -46.20
CA LYS A 255 -42.60 -16.08 -46.12
C LYS A 255 -42.17 -16.37 -44.70
N LEU A 256 -42.68 -15.62 -43.73
CA LEU A 256 -42.35 -15.75 -42.30
C LEU A 256 -43.64 -16.00 -41.50
N THR A 257 -43.44 -16.61 -40.31
CA THR A 257 -44.53 -16.83 -39.35
C THR A 257 -44.56 -15.73 -38.28
N VAL A 258 -45.66 -15.67 -37.50
CA VAL A 258 -45.74 -14.80 -36.32
C VAL A 258 -44.63 -15.13 -35.31
N GLY A 259 -44.28 -16.42 -35.17
CA GLY A 259 -43.20 -16.86 -34.34
C GLY A 259 -41.84 -16.34 -34.78
N ASP A 260 -41.64 -16.11 -36.08
CA ASP A 260 -40.40 -15.51 -36.61
C ASP A 260 -40.23 -14.05 -36.17
N TYR A 261 -41.31 -13.28 -36.15
CA TYR A 261 -41.29 -11.92 -35.60
C TYR A 261 -40.91 -11.92 -34.10
N VAL A 262 -41.55 -12.81 -33.32
CA VAL A 262 -41.26 -12.93 -31.89
C VAL A 262 -39.80 -13.38 -31.65
N LEU A 263 -39.28 -14.29 -32.48
CA LEU A 263 -37.89 -14.72 -32.42
C LEU A 263 -36.93 -13.55 -32.68
N PHE A 264 -37.17 -12.78 -33.75
CA PHE A 264 -36.35 -11.61 -34.09
C PHE A 264 -36.30 -10.60 -32.91
N ALA A 265 -37.48 -10.20 -32.44
CA ALA A 265 -37.61 -9.22 -31.36
C ALA A 265 -36.91 -9.72 -30.06
N SER A 266 -37.16 -10.98 -29.68
CA SER A 266 -36.55 -11.59 -28.49
C SER A 266 -35.03 -11.69 -28.62
N TYR A 267 -34.53 -12.01 -29.80
CA TYR A 267 -33.08 -12.17 -30.04
C TYR A 267 -32.36 -10.83 -30.00
N ILE A 268 -32.91 -9.77 -30.59
CA ILE A 268 -32.34 -8.42 -30.52
C ILE A 268 -32.26 -7.95 -29.06
N VAL A 269 -33.34 -8.11 -28.28
CA VAL A 269 -33.34 -7.75 -26.87
C VAL A 269 -32.31 -8.56 -26.08
N GLN A 270 -32.15 -9.87 -26.38
CA GLN A 270 -31.16 -10.73 -25.74
C GLN A 270 -29.71 -10.29 -26.04
N LEU A 271 -29.42 -9.84 -27.24
CA LEU A 271 -28.10 -9.32 -27.62
C LEU A 271 -27.82 -7.94 -27.00
N TYR A 272 -28.85 -7.13 -26.78
CA TYR A 272 -28.69 -5.81 -26.19
C TYR A 272 -28.18 -5.84 -24.74
N VAL A 273 -28.63 -6.79 -23.92
CA VAL A 273 -28.29 -6.86 -22.50
C VAL A 273 -26.76 -6.90 -22.27
N PRO A 274 -25.98 -7.82 -22.87
CA PRO A 274 -24.52 -7.82 -22.69
C PRO A 274 -23.84 -6.60 -23.35
N LEU A 275 -24.40 -6.07 -24.44
CA LEU A 275 -23.86 -4.90 -25.11
C LEU A 275 -23.99 -3.62 -24.28
N ASN A 276 -25.02 -3.50 -23.46
CA ASN A 276 -25.20 -2.35 -22.56
C ASN A 276 -24.01 -2.22 -21.56
N TRP A 277 -23.38 -3.33 -21.21
CA TRP A 277 -22.20 -3.36 -20.36
C TRP A 277 -20.87 -3.18 -21.12
N PHE A 278 -20.90 -3.20 -22.45
CA PHE A 278 -19.70 -3.18 -23.27
C PHE A 278 -18.82 -1.95 -23.02
N GLY A 279 -19.42 -0.76 -22.89
CA GLY A 279 -18.69 0.45 -22.54
C GLY A 279 -18.05 0.41 -21.14
N THR A 280 -18.67 -0.29 -20.21
CA THR A 280 -18.10 -0.51 -18.86
C THR A 280 -16.93 -1.49 -18.92
N TYR A 281 -17.08 -2.61 -19.64
CA TYR A 281 -15.99 -3.58 -19.83
C TYR A 281 -14.80 -2.96 -20.56
N TYR A 282 -15.04 -2.17 -21.60
CA TYR A 282 -13.99 -1.48 -22.35
C TYR A 282 -13.14 -0.58 -21.41
N ARG A 283 -13.79 0.22 -20.59
CA ARG A 283 -13.09 1.09 -19.61
C ARG A 283 -12.40 0.30 -18.51
N ALA A 284 -13.05 -0.75 -18.02
CA ALA A 284 -12.46 -1.62 -17.01
C ALA A 284 -11.18 -2.28 -17.54
N ILE A 285 -11.20 -2.74 -18.81
CA ILE A 285 -10.04 -3.31 -19.47
C ILE A 285 -8.92 -2.28 -19.60
N GLN A 286 -9.20 -1.07 -20.08
CA GLN A 286 -8.19 -0.01 -20.19
C GLN A 286 -7.55 0.29 -18.81
N LYS A 287 -8.38 0.42 -17.77
CA LYS A 287 -7.89 0.64 -16.40
C LYS A 287 -7.02 -0.52 -15.91
N ASN A 288 -7.50 -1.76 -16.08
CA ASN A 288 -6.77 -2.94 -15.64
C ASN A 288 -5.45 -3.11 -16.39
N PHE A 289 -5.36 -2.73 -17.66
CA PHE A 289 -4.07 -2.72 -18.38
C PHE A 289 -3.07 -1.75 -17.75
N VAL A 290 -3.49 -0.54 -17.38
CA VAL A 290 -2.63 0.44 -16.72
C VAL A 290 -2.20 -0.04 -15.34
N ASP A 291 -3.13 -0.59 -14.54
CA ASP A 291 -2.83 -1.10 -13.21
C ASP A 291 -1.87 -2.31 -13.28
N MET A 292 -2.03 -3.17 -14.28
CA MET A 292 -1.15 -4.31 -14.55
C MET A 292 0.23 -3.84 -15.04
N GLU A 293 0.30 -2.83 -15.92
CA GLU A 293 1.55 -2.23 -16.40
C GLU A 293 2.36 -1.67 -15.22
N ASN A 294 1.74 -0.88 -14.34
CA ASN A 294 2.38 -0.36 -13.12
C ASN A 294 2.94 -1.49 -12.23
N MET A 295 2.20 -2.59 -12.09
CA MET A 295 2.65 -3.75 -11.32
C MET A 295 3.86 -4.44 -11.99
N PHE A 296 3.84 -4.62 -13.32
CA PHE A 296 4.98 -5.20 -14.04
C PHE A 296 6.19 -4.27 -14.04
N GLU A 297 6.01 -2.95 -14.10
CA GLU A 297 7.10 -2.00 -13.90
C GLU A 297 7.73 -2.16 -12.51
N LEU A 298 6.90 -2.36 -11.47
CA LEU A 298 7.38 -2.64 -10.12
C LEU A 298 8.19 -3.95 -10.06
N MET A 299 7.74 -5.01 -10.74
CA MET A 299 8.46 -6.29 -10.79
C MET A 299 9.76 -6.23 -11.60
N ARG A 300 9.92 -5.25 -12.49
CA ARG A 300 11.15 -5.07 -13.30
C ARG A 300 12.23 -4.27 -12.57
N VAL A 301 11.92 -3.67 -11.43
CA VAL A 301 12.91 -2.92 -10.65
C VAL A 301 13.97 -3.91 -10.17
N GLU A 302 15.19 -3.72 -10.59
CA GLU A 302 16.33 -4.54 -10.17
C GLU A 302 16.91 -4.02 -8.86
N SER A 303 17.43 -4.93 -8.04
CA SER A 303 18.13 -4.56 -6.81
C SER A 303 19.58 -4.18 -7.15
N ASP A 304 20.00 -2.99 -6.69
CA ASP A 304 21.39 -2.53 -6.82
C ASP A 304 22.37 -3.38 -5.99
N VAL A 305 21.87 -4.11 -4.98
CA VAL A 305 22.68 -4.92 -4.06
C VAL A 305 22.18 -6.36 -4.08
N CYS A 306 22.80 -7.19 -4.91
CA CYS A 306 22.47 -8.61 -5.05
C CYS A 306 23.61 -9.49 -4.55
N ASP A 307 23.27 -10.69 -4.09
CA ASP A 307 24.29 -11.70 -3.80
C ASP A 307 24.84 -12.27 -5.10
N ALA A 308 26.17 -12.46 -5.14
CA ALA A 308 26.79 -13.12 -6.29
C ALA A 308 26.28 -14.56 -6.43
N ALA A 309 26.13 -15.03 -7.67
CA ALA A 309 25.70 -16.40 -7.90
C ALA A 309 26.66 -17.40 -7.23
N GLY A 310 26.10 -18.20 -6.29
CA GLY A 310 26.90 -19.14 -5.51
C GLY A 310 27.75 -18.53 -4.41
N ALA A 311 27.41 -17.31 -3.94
CA ALA A 311 28.10 -16.69 -2.81
C ALA A 311 28.05 -17.61 -1.57
N PRO A 312 29.21 -17.83 -0.90
CA PRO A 312 29.28 -18.66 0.30
C PRO A 312 28.62 -17.94 1.49
N GLU A 313 28.30 -18.69 2.53
CA GLU A 313 27.92 -18.12 3.81
C GLU A 313 29.10 -17.48 4.51
N LEU A 314 28.87 -16.41 5.26
CA LEU A 314 29.86 -15.76 6.09
C LEU A 314 30.26 -16.69 7.24
N LEU A 315 31.54 -17.03 7.32
CA LEU A 315 32.11 -17.81 8.42
C LEU A 315 32.69 -16.88 9.46
N VAL A 316 31.91 -16.57 10.52
CA VAL A 316 32.42 -15.77 11.65
C VAL A 316 33.18 -16.66 12.63
N ARG A 317 34.45 -16.35 12.82
CA ARG A 317 35.36 -17.05 13.78
C ARG A 317 35.54 -16.26 15.06
N ARG A 318 35.77 -14.96 14.94
CA ARG A 318 36.06 -14.07 16.07
C ARG A 318 35.24 -12.78 16.03
N GLY A 319 34.64 -12.46 14.87
CA GLY A 319 33.79 -11.28 14.66
C GLY A 319 34.58 -9.96 14.50
N GLY A 320 35.80 -9.98 14.05
CA GLY A 320 36.58 -8.76 13.79
C GLY A 320 36.02 -7.99 12.58
N LEU A 321 36.00 -6.65 12.69
CA LEU A 321 35.53 -5.75 11.62
C LEU A 321 36.69 -4.94 11.06
N GLU A 322 36.70 -4.68 9.75
CA GLU A 322 37.72 -3.83 9.14
C GLU A 322 37.11 -3.05 7.97
N PHE A 323 37.24 -1.72 8.00
CA PHE A 323 36.97 -0.82 6.91
C PHE A 323 38.29 -0.43 6.25
N LYS A 324 38.43 -0.71 4.95
CA LYS A 324 39.67 -0.45 4.18
C LYS A 324 39.38 0.58 3.11
N HIS A 325 39.91 1.79 3.27
CA HIS A 325 39.84 2.89 2.28
C HIS A 325 38.43 3.08 1.71
N VAL A 326 37.41 3.07 2.59
CA VAL A 326 36.02 3.12 2.20
C VAL A 326 35.61 4.54 1.84
N SER A 327 35.21 4.73 0.57
CA SER A 327 34.53 5.94 0.09
C SER A 327 33.11 5.59 -0.31
N PHE A 328 32.14 6.41 0.09
CA PHE A 328 30.72 6.17 -0.20
C PHE A 328 29.90 7.45 -0.30
N GLY A 329 28.97 7.49 -1.29
CA GLY A 329 27.94 8.51 -1.44
C GLY A 329 26.59 7.90 -1.84
N TYR A 330 25.49 8.47 -1.35
CA TYR A 330 24.13 8.05 -1.76
C TYR A 330 23.77 8.44 -3.20
N GLY A 331 24.54 9.34 -3.80
CA GLY A 331 24.43 9.79 -5.18
C GLY A 331 25.79 10.21 -5.72
N PRO A 332 25.92 10.44 -7.04
CA PRO A 332 27.20 10.73 -7.69
C PRO A 332 27.79 12.08 -7.30
N GLU A 333 26.99 13.03 -6.79
CA GLU A 333 27.40 14.41 -6.59
C GLU A 333 28.13 14.66 -5.27
N ARG A 334 27.93 13.81 -4.25
CA ARG A 334 28.46 14.06 -2.90
C ARG A 334 28.86 12.77 -2.20
N LEU A 335 30.14 12.68 -1.83
CA LEU A 335 30.63 11.68 -0.90
C LEU A 335 30.16 12.01 0.52
N VAL A 336 29.70 10.99 1.22
CA VAL A 336 29.33 11.05 2.65
C VAL A 336 30.45 10.49 3.52
N LEU A 337 31.22 9.54 2.98
CA LEU A 337 32.41 8.98 3.60
C LEU A 337 33.57 9.07 2.59
N SER A 338 34.72 9.57 3.03
CA SER A 338 35.93 9.76 2.23
C SER A 338 37.08 8.99 2.86
N ASN A 339 37.56 7.94 2.18
CA ASN A 339 38.74 7.17 2.54
C ASN A 339 38.79 6.70 4.03
N ILE A 340 37.64 6.23 4.54
CA ILE A 340 37.53 5.74 5.93
C ILE A 340 38.28 4.41 6.08
N SER A 341 39.21 4.39 7.05
CA SER A 341 40.00 3.18 7.39
C SER A 341 40.10 3.01 8.90
N PHE A 342 39.53 1.92 9.42
CA PHE A 342 39.65 1.52 10.82
C PHE A 342 39.44 0.01 10.99
N LYS A 343 39.85 -0.52 12.15
CA LYS A 343 39.69 -1.92 12.48
C LYS A 343 39.17 -2.07 13.90
N VAL A 344 38.17 -2.94 14.08
CA VAL A 344 37.64 -3.33 15.38
C VAL A 344 38.17 -4.73 15.70
N ALA A 345 38.95 -4.86 16.73
CA ALA A 345 39.44 -6.16 17.14
C ALA A 345 38.32 -7.04 17.71
N PRO A 346 38.39 -8.37 17.58
CA PRO A 346 37.37 -9.26 18.14
C PRO A 346 37.16 -9.02 19.64
N GLY A 347 35.89 -8.86 20.04
CA GLY A 347 35.52 -8.66 21.44
C GLY A 347 35.80 -7.27 22.00
N THR A 348 36.24 -6.31 21.19
CA THR A 348 36.46 -4.92 21.62
C THR A 348 35.28 -4.02 21.22
N THR A 349 35.18 -2.90 21.93
CA THR A 349 34.16 -1.87 21.71
C THR A 349 34.80 -0.63 21.08
N VAL A 350 34.33 -0.27 19.88
CA VAL A 350 34.71 0.97 19.20
C VAL A 350 33.53 1.92 19.14
N ALA A 351 33.76 3.19 19.48
CA ALA A 351 32.74 4.22 19.44
C ALA A 351 32.96 5.21 18.28
N LEU A 352 31.89 5.53 17.55
CA LEU A 352 31.85 6.55 16.50
C LEU A 352 31.19 7.82 17.06
N VAL A 353 31.91 8.93 17.04
CA VAL A 353 31.46 10.23 17.56
C VAL A 353 31.63 11.30 16.48
N GLY A 354 30.80 12.32 16.53
CA GLY A 354 30.88 13.45 15.60
C GLY A 354 29.51 14.15 15.43
N PRO A 355 29.46 15.30 14.75
CA PRO A 355 28.26 16.05 14.55
C PRO A 355 27.22 15.27 13.72
N SER A 356 25.98 15.75 13.72
CA SER A 356 24.94 15.20 12.86
C SER A 356 25.36 15.35 11.39
N GLY A 357 25.14 14.30 10.59
CA GLY A 357 25.55 14.27 9.18
C GLY A 357 27.02 13.88 8.92
N ALA A 358 27.84 13.59 9.94
CA ALA A 358 29.24 13.18 9.77
C ALA A 358 29.44 11.79 9.13
N GLY A 359 28.37 11.02 8.86
CA GLY A 359 28.46 9.69 8.21
C GLY A 359 28.37 8.50 9.15
N LYS A 360 28.15 8.68 10.46
CA LYS A 360 28.09 7.60 11.47
C LYS A 360 27.08 6.49 11.13
N SER A 361 25.83 6.84 10.88
CA SER A 361 24.78 5.87 10.51
C SER A 361 25.00 5.26 9.11
N THR A 362 25.77 5.92 8.26
CA THR A 362 26.18 5.38 6.95
C THR A 362 27.12 4.19 7.12
N ILE A 363 28.05 4.25 8.06
CA ILE A 363 28.96 3.13 8.40
C ILE A 363 28.15 1.89 8.78
N MET A 364 27.10 2.04 9.61
CA MET A 364 26.21 0.92 9.95
C MET A 364 25.48 0.35 8.73
N ARG A 365 24.95 1.22 7.89
CA ARG A 365 24.23 0.78 6.69
C ARG A 365 25.12 0.01 5.71
N LEU A 366 26.39 0.39 5.60
CA LEU A 366 27.39 -0.32 4.81
C LEU A 366 27.74 -1.68 5.42
N LEU A 367 27.86 -1.76 6.75
CA LEU A 367 28.13 -3.02 7.44
C LEU A 367 26.97 -4.03 7.30
N PHE A 368 25.71 -3.57 7.32
CA PHE A 368 24.51 -4.38 7.01
C PHE A 368 24.36 -4.70 5.52
N ARG A 369 25.25 -4.15 4.68
CA ARG A 369 25.16 -4.24 3.23
C ARG A 369 23.76 -3.85 2.71
N PHE A 370 23.26 -2.70 3.20
CA PHE A 370 22.11 -2.03 2.56
C PHE A 370 22.53 -1.26 1.31
N TYR A 371 23.82 -0.99 1.21
CA TYR A 371 24.50 -0.37 0.08
C TYR A 371 25.87 -1.01 -0.07
N ASP A 372 26.37 -1.13 -1.29
CA ASP A 372 27.77 -1.47 -1.55
C ASP A 372 28.61 -0.18 -1.59
N VAL A 373 29.88 -0.29 -1.20
CA VAL A 373 30.83 0.84 -1.18
C VAL A 373 31.20 1.26 -2.61
N ASN A 374 31.43 2.57 -2.84
CA ASN A 374 31.93 3.05 -4.12
C ASN A 374 33.42 2.65 -4.32
N GLU A 375 34.22 2.79 -3.27
CA GLU A 375 35.63 2.41 -3.24
C GLU A 375 35.98 1.74 -1.92
N GLY A 376 37.02 0.91 -1.95
CA GLY A 376 37.47 0.18 -0.77
C GLY A 376 36.68 -1.10 -0.50
N ALA A 377 36.75 -1.58 0.76
CA ALA A 377 36.07 -2.80 1.17
C ALA A 377 35.70 -2.76 2.66
N VAL A 378 34.54 -3.39 2.98
CA VAL A 378 34.14 -3.70 4.37
C VAL A 378 34.33 -5.20 4.58
N LEU A 379 35.13 -5.54 5.62
CA LEU A 379 35.51 -6.93 5.87
C LEU A 379 35.02 -7.37 7.26
N VAL A 380 34.55 -8.61 7.34
CA VAL A 380 34.22 -9.32 8.58
C VAL A 380 35.14 -10.55 8.65
N ASP A 381 36.00 -10.61 9.69
CA ASP A 381 37.04 -11.66 9.83
C ASP A 381 37.88 -11.85 8.53
N GLY A 382 38.15 -10.74 7.81
CA GLY A 382 38.91 -10.73 6.57
C GLY A 382 38.15 -11.12 5.31
N GLN A 383 36.83 -11.44 5.41
CA GLN A 383 35.94 -11.73 4.29
C GLN A 383 35.20 -10.46 3.88
N ASP A 384 35.23 -10.10 2.59
CA ASP A 384 34.51 -8.95 2.06
C ASP A 384 32.99 -9.23 2.08
N VAL A 385 32.22 -8.31 2.68
CA VAL A 385 30.74 -8.44 2.78
C VAL A 385 30.05 -8.59 1.41
N ARG A 386 30.68 -8.15 0.32
CA ARG A 386 30.17 -8.30 -1.05
C ARG A 386 30.28 -9.71 -1.60
N THR A 387 31.18 -10.53 -1.06
CA THR A 387 31.46 -11.89 -1.55
C THR A 387 30.70 -12.98 -0.83
N VAL A 388 29.97 -12.63 0.23
CA VAL A 388 29.17 -13.55 1.05
C VAL A 388 27.68 -13.25 0.93
N THR A 389 26.82 -14.20 1.33
CA THR A 389 25.37 -13.99 1.29
C THR A 389 24.93 -12.96 2.34
N GLN A 390 24.03 -12.06 1.97
CA GLN A 390 23.47 -11.05 2.87
C GLN A 390 22.76 -11.68 4.09
N ALA A 391 22.10 -12.82 3.88
CA ALA A 391 21.40 -13.54 4.94
C ALA A 391 22.38 -13.97 6.04
N SER A 392 23.53 -14.60 5.69
CA SER A 392 24.53 -15.03 6.65
C SER A 392 25.24 -13.85 7.35
N LEU A 393 25.51 -12.77 6.60
CA LEU A 393 26.05 -11.53 7.17
C LEU A 393 25.11 -10.97 8.25
N ARG A 394 23.84 -10.75 7.86
CA ARG A 394 22.83 -10.16 8.76
C ARG A 394 22.46 -11.07 9.92
N ALA A 395 22.58 -12.39 9.79
CA ALA A 395 22.40 -13.33 10.89
C ALA A 395 23.41 -13.10 12.03
N ASN A 396 24.65 -12.76 11.70
CA ASN A 396 25.75 -12.56 12.64
C ASN A 396 25.84 -11.15 13.24
N ILE A 397 25.01 -10.20 12.77
CA ILE A 397 24.99 -8.81 13.25
C ILE A 397 23.68 -8.54 13.99
N GLY A 398 23.76 -8.08 15.23
CA GLY A 398 22.63 -7.56 16.01
C GLY A 398 22.63 -6.05 16.05
N VAL A 399 21.45 -5.42 16.08
CA VAL A 399 21.32 -3.97 16.19
C VAL A 399 20.34 -3.58 17.28
N VAL A 400 20.70 -2.58 18.05
CA VAL A 400 19.79 -1.83 18.91
C VAL A 400 19.67 -0.43 18.30
N PRO A 401 18.57 -0.15 17.57
CA PRO A 401 18.41 1.12 16.84
C PRO A 401 18.03 2.27 17.77
N GLN A 402 18.23 3.50 17.30
CA GLN A 402 17.82 4.74 17.97
C GLN A 402 16.30 4.76 18.19
N ASP A 403 15.53 4.62 17.10
CA ASP A 403 14.08 4.53 17.14
C ASP A 403 13.65 3.07 17.03
N THR A 404 13.22 2.51 18.16
CA THR A 404 12.72 1.14 18.18
C THR A 404 11.32 1.04 17.63
N VAL A 405 11.19 0.38 16.47
CA VAL A 405 9.90 0.03 15.87
C VAL A 405 9.52 -1.39 16.27
N LEU A 406 8.30 -1.55 16.75
CA LEU A 406 7.71 -2.85 17.09
C LEU A 406 6.60 -3.20 16.10
N PHE A 407 6.49 -4.49 15.80
CA PHE A 407 5.36 -5.02 15.03
C PHE A 407 4.07 -4.92 15.84
N ASN A 408 2.96 -4.62 15.18
CA ASN A 408 1.64 -4.64 15.81
C ASN A 408 1.22 -6.09 16.11
N ASN A 409 1.85 -6.64 17.13
CA ASN A 409 1.67 -8.03 17.59
C ASN A 409 1.96 -8.09 19.09
N THR A 410 2.05 -9.29 19.67
CA THR A 410 2.34 -9.48 21.09
C THR A 410 3.79 -9.10 21.46
N VAL A 411 4.03 -8.83 22.75
CA VAL A 411 5.39 -8.65 23.28
C VAL A 411 6.25 -9.90 23.01
N ARG A 412 5.69 -11.08 23.21
CA ARG A 412 6.32 -12.38 22.88
C ARG A 412 6.83 -12.41 21.44
N TYR A 413 5.97 -12.13 20.49
CA TYR A 413 6.31 -12.10 19.06
C TYR A 413 7.44 -11.11 18.77
N ASN A 414 7.38 -9.93 19.36
CA ASN A 414 8.38 -8.89 19.14
C ASN A 414 9.77 -9.29 19.67
N ILE A 415 9.88 -10.03 20.79
CA ILE A 415 11.15 -10.55 21.28
C ILE A 415 11.61 -11.75 20.43
N GLN A 416 10.68 -12.68 20.13
CA GLN A 416 10.95 -13.88 19.35
C GLN A 416 11.44 -13.58 17.93
N TYR A 417 11.14 -12.39 17.40
CA TYR A 417 11.60 -11.94 16.08
C TYR A 417 13.13 -11.94 15.95
N GLY A 418 13.88 -11.89 17.05
CA GLY A 418 15.33 -12.08 17.09
C GLY A 418 15.79 -13.48 16.64
N ARG A 419 15.02 -14.52 17.00
CA ARG A 419 15.22 -15.93 16.61
C ARG A 419 13.86 -16.63 16.61
N LEU A 420 13.29 -16.83 15.43
CA LEU A 420 11.91 -17.32 15.27
C LEU A 420 11.69 -18.72 15.86
N GLU A 421 12.74 -19.55 15.90
CA GLU A 421 12.68 -20.93 16.43
C GLU A 421 12.91 -20.99 17.95
N ALA A 422 13.07 -19.84 18.64
CA ALA A 422 13.34 -19.79 20.07
C ALA A 422 12.16 -20.31 20.90
N LEU A 423 12.49 -21.09 21.93
CA LEU A 423 11.51 -21.59 22.89
C LEU A 423 11.08 -20.48 23.87
N SER A 424 9.93 -20.65 24.50
CA SER A 424 9.41 -19.68 25.49
C SER A 424 10.40 -19.43 26.64
N ALA A 425 11.18 -20.43 27.04
CA ALA A 425 12.22 -20.28 28.08
C ALA A 425 13.34 -19.32 27.65
N ASP A 426 13.76 -19.38 26.37
CA ASP A 426 14.79 -18.50 25.81
C ASP A 426 14.29 -17.05 25.74
N ILE A 427 13.03 -16.87 25.35
CA ILE A 427 12.39 -15.55 25.29
C ILE A 427 12.34 -14.91 26.69
N ILE A 428 11.94 -15.67 27.71
CA ILE A 428 11.91 -15.21 29.10
C ILE A 428 13.31 -14.90 29.60
N SER A 429 14.31 -15.73 29.29
CA SER A 429 15.70 -15.50 29.63
C SER A 429 16.23 -14.21 29.00
N ALA A 430 15.97 -14.00 27.70
CA ALA A 430 16.34 -12.77 27.00
C ALA A 430 15.67 -11.53 27.61
N ALA A 431 14.38 -11.62 27.97
CA ALA A 431 13.66 -10.55 28.64
C ALA A 431 14.21 -10.21 30.03
N LYS A 432 14.63 -11.22 30.80
CA LYS A 432 15.31 -11.01 32.09
C LYS A 432 16.66 -10.32 31.92
N ASN A 433 17.46 -10.75 30.95
CA ASN A 433 18.74 -10.14 30.64
C ASN A 433 18.62 -8.70 30.11
N ALA A 434 17.50 -8.35 29.51
CA ALA A 434 17.15 -6.99 29.06
C ALA A 434 16.45 -6.15 30.14
N ASP A 435 16.26 -6.65 31.35
CA ASP A 435 15.61 -5.97 32.47
C ASP A 435 14.18 -5.49 32.15
N ILE A 436 13.41 -6.31 31.39
CA ILE A 436 12.02 -6.00 31.00
C ILE A 436 11.02 -7.06 31.50
N HIS A 437 11.50 -8.22 31.98
CA HIS A 437 10.65 -9.35 32.37
C HIS A 437 9.60 -8.96 33.41
N ASP A 438 10.01 -8.37 34.52
CA ASP A 438 9.11 -8.02 35.62
C ASP A 438 8.08 -6.98 35.18
N ARG A 439 8.49 -6.06 34.32
CA ARG A 439 7.58 -5.10 33.72
C ARG A 439 6.55 -5.75 32.79
N ILE A 440 6.96 -6.72 31.97
CA ILE A 440 6.04 -7.49 31.11
C ILE A 440 4.98 -8.21 31.95
N LEU A 441 5.34 -8.77 33.11
CA LEU A 441 4.38 -9.44 34.00
C LEU A 441 3.33 -8.50 34.59
N THR A 442 3.57 -7.18 34.61
CA THR A 442 2.59 -6.20 35.04
C THR A 442 1.57 -5.82 33.96
N PHE A 443 1.77 -6.23 32.70
CA PHE A 443 0.82 -5.98 31.63
C PHE A 443 -0.41 -6.91 31.77
N PRO A 444 -1.59 -6.50 31.26
CA PRO A 444 -2.83 -7.27 31.43
C PRO A 444 -2.70 -8.73 30.99
N ASP A 445 -2.08 -8.99 29.83
CA ASP A 445 -1.89 -10.31 29.25
C ASP A 445 -0.42 -10.74 29.26
N ALA A 446 0.42 -10.13 30.12
CA ALA A 446 1.85 -10.41 30.24
C ALA A 446 2.55 -10.44 28.85
N TYR A 447 3.18 -11.55 28.49
CA TYR A 447 3.86 -11.70 27.18
C TYR A 447 2.94 -11.69 25.97
N ASP A 448 1.64 -11.95 26.13
CA ASP A 448 0.67 -11.98 25.05
C ASP A 448 -0.06 -10.63 24.85
N THR A 449 0.34 -9.61 25.63
CA THR A 449 -0.14 -8.23 25.50
C THR A 449 0.21 -7.67 24.12
N GLN A 450 -0.79 -7.11 23.43
CA GLN A 450 -0.64 -6.44 22.13
C GLN A 450 0.00 -5.05 22.30
N VAL A 451 1.09 -4.80 21.57
CA VAL A 451 1.85 -3.55 21.68
C VAL A 451 1.24 -2.37 20.90
N GLY A 452 0.27 -2.65 20.03
CA GLY A 452 -0.34 -1.66 19.15
C GLY A 452 0.55 -1.27 17.96
N GLU A 453 0.03 -0.38 17.11
CA GLU A 453 0.75 0.10 15.93
C GLU A 453 2.04 0.80 16.37
N ARG A 454 3.18 0.38 15.79
CA ARG A 454 4.54 0.85 16.14
C ARG A 454 4.85 0.87 17.64
N GLY A 455 4.13 0.06 18.45
CA GLY A 455 4.32 0.00 19.90
C GLY A 455 3.81 1.25 20.65
N LEU A 456 2.80 1.94 20.15
CA LEU A 456 2.25 3.16 20.78
C LEU A 456 1.77 2.98 22.23
N ARG A 457 1.49 1.73 22.64
CA ARG A 457 1.04 1.41 24.02
C ARG A 457 2.19 1.28 25.02
N LEU A 458 3.44 1.34 24.56
CA LEU A 458 4.64 1.19 25.38
C LEU A 458 5.43 2.50 25.47
N SER A 459 6.05 2.74 26.63
CA SER A 459 7.00 3.86 26.80
C SER A 459 8.26 3.66 25.93
N GLY A 460 8.99 4.73 25.63
CA GLY A 460 10.23 4.66 24.89
C GLY A 460 11.25 3.69 25.47
N GLY A 461 11.41 3.70 26.81
CA GLY A 461 12.30 2.78 27.53
C GLY A 461 11.87 1.32 27.48
N GLU A 462 10.56 1.03 27.49
CA GLU A 462 10.03 -0.33 27.31
C GLU A 462 10.29 -0.86 25.90
N LYS A 463 10.04 -0.03 24.88
CA LYS A 463 10.36 -0.39 23.47
C LYS A 463 11.82 -0.73 23.31
N GLN A 464 12.69 0.08 23.89
CA GLN A 464 14.13 -0.10 23.78
C GLN A 464 14.61 -1.38 24.47
N ARG A 465 14.10 -1.69 25.68
CA ARG A 465 14.42 -2.95 26.37
C ARG A 465 13.89 -4.18 25.61
N ILE A 466 12.76 -4.06 24.90
CA ILE A 466 12.30 -5.13 23.99
C ILE A 466 13.26 -5.30 22.80
N ALA A 467 13.81 -4.22 22.22
CA ALA A 467 14.82 -4.32 21.17
C ALA A 467 16.13 -4.95 21.68
N ILE A 468 16.52 -4.61 22.91
CA ILE A 468 17.67 -5.23 23.58
C ILE A 468 17.41 -6.74 23.78
N ALA A 469 16.23 -7.13 24.29
CA ALA A 469 15.84 -8.53 24.44
C ALA A 469 15.88 -9.29 23.12
N ARG A 470 15.39 -8.67 22.03
CA ARG A 470 15.46 -9.19 20.67
C ARG A 470 16.90 -9.46 20.22
N THR A 471 17.81 -8.51 20.51
CA THR A 471 19.23 -8.63 20.15
C THR A 471 19.94 -9.69 21.00
N ILE A 472 19.62 -9.79 22.31
CA ILE A 472 20.13 -10.86 23.18
C ILE A 472 19.70 -12.24 22.68
N LEU A 473 18.41 -12.39 22.32
CA LEU A 473 17.84 -13.65 21.83
C LEU A 473 18.48 -14.09 20.51
N LYS A 474 18.84 -13.14 19.65
CA LYS A 474 19.52 -13.39 18.38
C LYS A 474 20.93 -13.95 18.59
N ASP A 475 21.62 -13.56 19.66
CA ASP A 475 22.98 -13.96 20.04
C ASP A 475 24.02 -13.73 18.93
N PRO A 476 24.14 -12.49 18.41
CA PRO A 476 25.04 -12.18 17.30
C PRO A 476 26.50 -12.07 17.76
N ALA A 477 27.45 -12.35 16.84
CA ALA A 477 28.88 -12.14 17.07
C ALA A 477 29.29 -10.65 17.10
N ILE A 478 28.55 -9.82 16.37
CA ILE A 478 28.78 -8.39 16.21
C ILE A 478 27.53 -7.63 16.66
N VAL A 479 27.72 -6.60 17.50
CA VAL A 479 26.62 -5.76 18.00
C VAL A 479 26.83 -4.32 17.55
N LEU A 480 25.73 -3.72 17.05
CA LEU A 480 25.67 -2.31 16.69
C LEU A 480 24.69 -1.60 17.62
N LEU A 481 25.15 -0.52 18.25
CA LEU A 481 24.32 0.33 19.09
C LEU A 481 24.19 1.71 18.44
N ASP A 482 22.97 2.14 18.13
CA ASP A 482 22.67 3.45 17.55
C ASP A 482 21.89 4.29 18.58
N GLU A 483 22.57 5.25 19.24
CA GLU A 483 21.97 6.22 20.17
C GLU A 483 20.99 5.64 21.20
N ALA A 484 21.27 4.48 21.73
CA ALA A 484 20.34 3.67 22.51
C ALA A 484 19.78 4.33 23.81
N THR A 485 20.08 5.62 24.12
CA THR A 485 19.70 6.27 25.39
C THR A 485 19.18 7.71 25.24
N SER A 486 18.86 8.18 24.04
CA SER A 486 18.68 9.62 23.75
C SER A 486 17.45 10.32 24.37
N ALA A 487 16.42 9.62 24.84
CA ALA A 487 15.12 10.21 25.26
C ALA A 487 14.55 9.66 26.58
N LEU A 488 15.40 9.31 27.59
CA LEU A 488 14.96 8.56 28.76
C LEU A 488 15.23 9.28 30.07
N ASP A 489 14.41 8.99 31.10
CA ASP A 489 14.65 9.42 32.47
C ASP A 489 15.87 8.73 33.07
N THR A 490 16.52 9.34 34.09
CA THR A 490 17.82 8.93 34.64
C THR A 490 17.80 7.50 35.20
N ASN A 491 16.71 7.04 35.80
CA ASN A 491 16.64 5.68 36.37
C ASN A 491 16.50 4.63 35.27
N THR A 492 15.65 4.88 34.25
CA THR A 492 15.49 4.01 33.09
C THR A 492 16.77 3.95 32.26
N GLU A 493 17.54 5.07 32.19
CA GLU A 493 18.83 5.12 31.50
C GLU A 493 19.85 4.16 32.14
N ARG A 494 19.96 4.11 33.47
CA ARG A 494 20.86 3.18 34.16
C ARG A 494 20.54 1.72 33.90
N ASN A 495 19.26 1.36 33.94
CA ASN A 495 18.82 -0.01 33.67
C ASN A 495 19.14 -0.42 32.23
N ILE A 496 18.92 0.48 31.28
CA ILE A 496 19.23 0.25 29.86
C ILE A 496 20.76 0.12 29.68
N GLN A 497 21.57 0.97 30.30
CA GLN A 497 23.03 0.88 30.22
C GLN A 497 23.54 -0.46 30.76
N SER A 498 22.99 -0.95 31.88
CA SER A 498 23.35 -2.27 32.42
C SER A 498 22.94 -3.43 31.50
N ALA A 499 21.77 -3.31 30.83
CA ALA A 499 21.34 -4.29 29.86
C ALA A 499 22.21 -4.26 28.58
N LEU A 500 22.59 -3.06 28.11
CA LEU A 500 23.50 -2.90 26.97
C LEU A 500 24.88 -3.46 27.26
N ALA A 501 25.42 -3.25 28.46
CA ALA A 501 26.71 -3.84 28.88
C ALA A 501 26.67 -5.38 28.80
N ARG A 502 25.56 -6.01 29.18
CA ARG A 502 25.34 -7.46 29.02
C ARG A 502 25.30 -7.91 27.56
N VAL A 503 24.68 -7.11 26.70
CA VAL A 503 24.64 -7.38 25.24
C VAL A 503 26.02 -7.29 24.62
N CYS A 504 26.83 -6.32 25.02
CA CYS A 504 28.17 -6.09 24.48
C CYS A 504 29.24 -7.07 25.04
N ALA A 505 28.98 -7.71 26.17
CA ALA A 505 29.94 -8.59 26.84
C ALA A 505 30.45 -9.69 25.91
N ASN A 506 31.76 -9.78 25.72
CA ASN A 506 32.47 -10.75 24.88
C ASN A 506 32.07 -10.70 23.37
N ARG A 507 31.52 -9.58 22.90
CA ARG A 507 31.15 -9.38 21.48
C ARG A 507 31.87 -8.18 20.91
N THR A 508 32.14 -8.23 19.62
CA THR A 508 32.65 -7.07 18.89
C THR A 508 31.55 -6.02 18.79
N THR A 509 31.79 -4.84 19.33
CA THR A 509 30.74 -3.82 19.44
C THR A 509 31.13 -2.54 18.73
N LEU A 510 30.23 -1.99 17.92
CA LEU A 510 30.34 -0.67 17.31
C LEU A 510 29.22 0.21 17.86
N ILE A 511 29.57 1.31 18.52
CA ILE A 511 28.64 2.24 19.17
C ILE A 511 28.60 3.54 18.38
N ILE A 512 27.42 3.98 17.95
CA ILE A 512 27.19 5.35 17.51
C ILE A 512 26.58 6.11 18.68
N ALA A 513 27.32 7.10 19.20
CA ALA A 513 26.87 7.84 20.35
C ALA A 513 26.70 9.34 20.08
N HIS A 514 25.55 9.85 20.52
CA HIS A 514 25.33 11.29 20.70
C HIS A 514 25.57 11.75 22.15
N ARG A 515 25.48 10.81 23.12
CA ARG A 515 25.82 11.08 24.51
C ARG A 515 27.24 10.53 24.81
N LEU A 516 28.14 11.43 25.06
CA LEU A 516 29.55 11.06 25.33
C LEU A 516 29.71 10.21 26.60
N SER A 517 28.76 10.26 27.55
CA SER A 517 28.79 9.40 28.75
C SER A 517 28.67 7.90 28.44
N THR A 518 28.17 7.52 27.28
CA THR A 518 28.02 6.10 26.91
C THR A 518 29.29 5.48 26.34
N ILE A 519 30.26 6.30 25.95
CA ILE A 519 31.48 5.88 25.25
C ILE A 519 32.75 6.00 26.07
N ILE A 520 32.66 6.48 27.33
CA ILE A 520 33.81 6.63 28.22
C ILE A 520 34.60 5.31 28.37
N HIS A 521 33.91 4.17 28.35
CA HIS A 521 34.47 2.84 28.52
C HIS A 521 34.77 2.13 27.18
N ALA A 522 34.66 2.83 26.04
CA ALA A 522 35.05 2.26 24.75
C ALA A 522 36.56 2.09 24.65
N ASP A 523 37.01 0.96 24.10
CA ASP A 523 38.44 0.67 23.92
C ASP A 523 39.09 1.67 22.96
N GLU A 524 38.34 2.08 21.92
CA GLU A 524 38.76 3.11 20.97
C GLU A 524 37.58 3.99 20.59
N ILE A 525 37.82 5.28 20.45
CA ILE A 525 36.87 6.30 19.99
C ILE A 525 37.40 6.87 18.67
N LEU A 526 36.56 6.85 17.66
CA LEU A 526 36.82 7.43 16.35
C LEU A 526 35.96 8.68 16.18
N VAL A 527 36.61 9.81 15.98
CA VAL A 527 35.92 11.10 15.79
C VAL A 527 35.78 11.37 14.31
N LEU A 528 34.51 11.41 13.85
CA LEU A 528 34.17 11.68 12.46
C LEU A 528 33.78 13.15 12.29
N LYS A 529 34.31 13.77 11.24
CA LYS A 529 33.92 15.10 10.77
C LYS A 529 33.94 15.12 9.24
N GLU A 530 32.87 15.59 8.63
CA GLU A 530 32.75 15.74 7.17
C GLU A 530 33.11 14.48 6.36
N GLY A 531 32.79 13.29 6.93
CA GLY A 531 33.04 12.01 6.28
C GLY A 531 34.46 11.44 6.44
N GLU A 532 35.29 12.04 7.27
CA GLU A 532 36.67 11.58 7.57
C GLU A 532 36.87 11.32 9.06
N ILE A 533 37.83 10.43 9.42
CA ILE A 533 38.26 10.21 10.80
C ILE A 533 39.36 11.22 11.09
N ILE A 534 39.06 12.22 11.94
CA ILE A 534 40.02 13.29 12.30
C ILE A 534 40.82 12.98 13.55
N GLU A 535 40.24 12.23 14.48
CA GLU A 535 40.92 11.85 15.75
C GLU A 535 40.57 10.40 16.09
N ARG A 536 41.51 9.71 16.75
CA ARG A 536 41.34 8.36 17.30
C ARG A 536 42.13 8.17 18.60
N GLY A 537 41.55 7.44 19.53
CA GLY A 537 42.18 7.14 20.82
C GLY A 537 41.14 6.71 21.86
N ASN A 538 41.56 6.50 23.08
CA ASN A 538 40.66 6.31 24.21
C ASN A 538 40.20 7.67 24.78
N HIS A 539 39.23 7.65 25.67
CA HIS A 539 38.65 8.86 26.27
C HIS A 539 39.69 9.79 26.89
N GLU A 540 40.63 9.24 27.70
CA GLU A 540 41.64 10.02 28.41
C GLU A 540 42.64 10.65 27.43
N ALA A 541 43.13 9.89 26.46
CA ALA A 541 44.06 10.38 25.45
C ALA A 541 43.46 11.50 24.60
N LEU A 542 42.20 11.37 24.17
CA LEU A 542 41.52 12.39 23.37
C LEU A 542 41.23 13.67 24.18
N LEU A 543 40.94 13.55 25.45
CA LEU A 543 40.82 14.73 26.34
C LEU A 543 42.15 15.44 26.53
N ALA A 544 43.23 14.67 26.75
CA ALA A 544 44.58 15.24 26.90
C ALA A 544 45.08 15.91 25.63
N GLN A 545 44.66 15.44 24.45
CA GLN A 545 44.98 16.02 23.15
C GLN A 545 44.35 17.41 22.94
N GLY A 546 43.24 17.74 23.64
CA GLY A 546 42.60 19.04 23.56
C GLY A 546 41.96 19.35 22.20
N GLY A 547 41.68 18.34 21.40
CA GLY A 547 41.16 18.47 20.02
C GLY A 547 39.66 18.64 19.94
N PHE A 548 39.11 18.22 18.81
CA PHE A 548 37.66 18.32 18.50
C PHE A 548 36.82 17.51 19.50
N TYR A 549 37.27 16.33 19.88
CA TYR A 549 36.62 15.52 20.93
C TYR A 549 36.50 16.26 22.26
N ALA A 550 37.59 16.87 22.72
CA ALA A 550 37.61 17.62 23.97
C ALA A 550 36.65 18.80 23.95
N SER A 551 36.57 19.51 22.82
CA SER A 551 35.60 20.61 22.64
C SER A 551 34.14 20.15 22.70
N MET A 552 33.80 19.02 22.04
CA MET A 552 32.47 18.41 22.12
C MET A 552 32.12 17.96 23.55
N TRP A 553 33.10 17.42 24.28
CA TRP A 553 32.93 17.00 25.68
C TRP A 553 32.61 18.18 26.59
N GLN A 554 33.37 19.28 26.49
CA GLN A 554 33.15 20.51 27.25
C GLN A 554 31.78 21.10 26.98
N GLN A 555 31.38 21.21 25.72
CA GLN A 555 30.10 21.71 25.34
C GLN A 555 28.93 20.89 25.91
N GLN A 556 29.11 19.56 26.02
CA GLN A 556 28.09 18.67 26.58
C GLN A 556 28.00 18.77 28.11
N LEU A 557 29.13 19.02 28.79
CA LEU A 557 29.18 19.30 30.24
C LEU A 557 28.52 20.65 30.58
N GLU A 558 28.78 21.69 29.81
CA GLU A 558 28.15 23.00 29.98
C GLU A 558 26.64 22.95 29.83
N ASN A 559 26.14 22.26 28.82
CA ASN A 559 24.69 22.04 28.61
C ASN A 559 24.05 21.24 29.77
N ARG A 560 24.80 20.34 30.42
CA ARG A 560 24.32 19.58 31.59
C ARG A 560 24.29 20.42 32.86
N ASN A 561 25.30 21.26 33.06
CA ASN A 561 25.39 22.16 34.21
C ASN A 561 24.49 23.38 34.09
N GLY A 562 24.24 23.91 32.88
CA GLY A 562 23.32 25.02 32.62
C GLY A 562 21.87 24.67 32.93
N ASN A 563 21.45 23.41 32.70
CA ASN A 563 20.10 22.94 33.04
C ASN A 563 19.92 22.62 34.56
N GLY A 564 21.02 22.48 35.31
CA GLY A 564 20.97 22.26 36.75
C GLY A 564 20.90 23.53 37.61
N ASN A 565 21.27 24.69 37.04
CA ASN A 565 21.34 25.94 37.80
C ASN A 565 20.06 26.79 37.79
N ASN A 566 19.09 26.47 36.95
CA ASN A 566 17.80 27.18 36.93
C ASN A 566 16.78 26.68 37.98
N ASN A 567 17.06 25.61 38.72
CA ASN A 567 16.13 25.09 39.74
C ASN A 567 16.52 25.43 41.20
N ASN A 568 17.60 26.22 41.45
CA ASN A 568 18.03 26.55 42.82
C ASN A 568 18.00 28.04 43.18
N ASN A 569 17.45 28.94 42.33
CA ASN A 569 17.44 30.38 42.66
C ASN A 569 16.05 30.98 42.96
N ASP A 570 15.01 30.20 43.21
CA ASP A 570 13.68 30.72 43.59
C ASP A 570 13.33 30.53 45.08
N ASN A 571 14.28 30.58 45.97
CA ASN A 571 14.00 30.70 47.41
C ASN A 571 15.00 31.66 48.06
N ASN A 572 14.86 32.98 47.84
CA ASN A 572 15.17 34.04 48.79
C ASN A 572 15.21 35.41 48.10
N ALA A 573 14.07 36.08 48.03
CA ALA A 573 13.99 37.55 48.07
C ALA A 573 12.49 37.94 48.23
N GLU A 574 12.03 37.96 49.46
CA GLU A 574 10.96 38.88 49.87
C GLU A 574 11.53 40.28 49.80
N GLY A 575 11.01 41.12 48.92
CA GLY A 575 11.39 42.51 48.74
C GLY A 575 10.40 43.25 47.87
N ASN A 576 9.36 43.68 48.49
CA ASN A 576 8.43 44.77 48.19
C ASN A 576 8.91 45.75 47.09
N ASN A 577 8.21 45.78 45.92
CA ASN A 577 8.02 46.99 45.12
C ASN A 577 6.96 46.77 44.03
N ASN A 578 5.81 47.37 44.26
CA ASN A 578 4.74 47.57 43.28
C ASN A 578 5.13 48.66 42.29
N PRO A 579 5.03 48.46 40.98
CA PRO A 579 4.89 49.57 40.03
C PRO A 579 3.42 49.82 39.71
N PRO A 580 3.05 51.06 39.37
CA PRO A 580 1.66 51.55 39.32
C PRO A 580 0.93 51.08 38.06
N ARG A 581 -0.38 50.79 38.25
CA ARG A 581 -1.32 50.53 37.17
C ARG A 581 -1.53 51.75 36.28
N PRO A 582 -1.63 51.62 34.96
CA PRO A 582 -2.17 52.70 34.11
C PRO A 582 -3.69 52.72 34.22
N GLN A 583 -4.19 53.92 34.50
CA GLN A 583 -5.59 54.29 34.45
C GLN A 583 -6.11 54.26 33.03
N VAL A 584 -7.19 53.51 32.78
CA VAL A 584 -8.00 53.65 31.57
C VAL A 584 -9.19 54.50 31.89
N ASN A 585 -9.21 55.69 31.32
CA ASN A 585 -10.34 56.62 31.29
C ASN A 585 -11.51 56.03 30.49
N GLY A 586 -12.69 56.10 31.10
CA GLY A 586 -13.96 55.77 30.49
C GLY A 586 -14.49 56.85 29.55
N GLY A 587 -15.39 56.46 28.70
CA GLY A 587 -16.25 57.34 27.87
C GLY A 587 -17.23 56.46 27.12
N SER A 588 -18.40 56.27 27.71
CA SER A 588 -19.77 56.50 27.22
C SER A 588 -20.05 56.13 25.76
N ALA A 589 -21.02 55.37 25.44
CA ALA A 589 -22.46 55.27 25.63
C ALA A 589 -23.18 55.07 24.28
N PHE A 590 -24.37 54.54 24.33
CA PHE A 590 -25.40 54.39 23.27
C PHE A 590 -25.18 53.21 22.30
N GLY A 591 -26.17 52.35 21.96
CA GLY A 591 -27.59 52.40 22.24
C GLY A 591 -28.29 51.15 21.67
N HIS A 592 -29.48 50.97 22.14
CA HIS A 592 -30.45 49.93 21.87
C HIS A 592 -30.71 49.52 20.41
N GLY A 593 -31.12 48.26 20.23
CA GLY A 593 -31.83 47.79 19.02
C GLY A 593 -32.34 46.35 19.14
N HIS A 594 -33.60 46.21 19.62
CA HIS A 594 -34.40 44.99 19.55
C HIS A 594 -34.74 44.60 18.12
N GLY A 595 -34.85 43.30 17.83
CA GLY A 595 -35.45 42.80 16.62
C GLY A 595 -35.70 41.29 16.66
N HIS A 596 -36.92 40.89 17.11
CA HIS A 596 -37.49 39.55 16.95
C HIS A 596 -37.75 39.24 15.47
N GLY A 597 -37.62 37.97 15.09
CA GLY A 597 -38.12 37.47 13.83
C GLY A 597 -38.10 35.96 13.74
N HIS A 598 -39.22 35.31 14.08
CA HIS A 598 -39.57 33.92 13.76
C HIS A 598 -39.74 33.75 12.24
N GLY A 599 -39.42 32.55 11.73
CA GLY A 599 -39.81 32.12 10.40
C GLY A 599 -39.53 30.67 10.13
N HIS A 600 -40.55 29.82 10.35
CA HIS A 600 -40.66 28.44 9.81
C HIS A 600 -40.74 28.46 8.30
N GLY A 601 -40.26 27.39 7.65
CA GLY A 601 -40.57 27.07 6.26
C GLY A 601 -39.89 25.82 5.76
N HIS A 602 -40.67 24.74 5.71
CA HIS A 602 -40.41 23.52 4.95
C HIS A 602 -40.14 23.79 3.46
N LEU A 603 -39.16 23.09 2.87
CA LEU A 603 -39.34 22.16 1.74
C LEU A 603 -38.04 21.42 1.51
#